data_0dcb0d34a53fa5afc186b7c27f514b3f
#
_entry.id   0dcb0d34a53fa5afc186b7c27f514b3f
#
_cell.length_a   1.000
_cell.length_b   1.000
_cell.length_c   1.000
_cell.angle_alpha   90.00
_cell.angle_beta   90.00
_cell.angle_gamma   90.00
#
_symmetry.space_group_name_H-M   'P 1'
#
loop_
_entity.id
_entity.type
_entity.pdbx_description
1 polymer ?
#
loop_
_entity_poly.entity_id
_entity_poly.type
_entity_poly.pdbx_seq_one_letter_code
_entity_poly.pdbx_strand_id
1 'polypeptide(L)'
;RQNDGQTFVYLRRHLPPQVAEKILAYDIPGVYAEREYHRFYPAGEVAAHVIGFTNIDDKGQEGVELAYDSWLQGTPGRKKVLINRYNEIVRDIKPIAEASPGKNLELSVDLRLQYLAYRELKSAIKYFNAVSGSVVVLDVATGTILALVNQPSYNPNNRLGLDLAAVRNRAVTDVFEPGSTVKPFTMAVALQSGKYTLESKVDTSPGFIKVGKKTIPDPANYGILDLGGIIEKSSQVGITKVALSLDEYAIWNMFSAAGFGRSTEIGFPGERSGFLPNHRRWKDIERATFAYGYGLTVTPLQLASAYLAIASGGVQRQLSLVNNVVGQENRIFDQAIADDLMLMLRRVTGDGTGS
;
A
#
# COMPACT_ATOMS: atom_id res chain seq x y z
N ARG A 1 -35.54 -14.45 23.23
CA ARG A 1 -34.57 -14.87 24.26
C ARG A 1 -34.86 -14.06 25.50
N GLN A 2 -35.32 -14.70 26.56
CA GLN A 2 -35.40 -14.10 27.89
C GLN A 2 -33.95 -13.91 28.38
N ASN A 3 -33.55 -12.64 28.56
CA ASN A 3 -32.30 -12.27 29.23
C ASN A 3 -32.70 -11.87 30.67
N ASP A 4 -32.66 -12.82 31.57
CA ASP A 4 -32.88 -12.58 32.98
C ASP A 4 -31.78 -11.67 33.53
N GLY A 5 -32.15 -10.45 33.92
CA GLY A 5 -31.26 -9.49 34.60
C GLY A 5 -30.77 -8.28 33.77
N GLN A 6 -31.08 -8.17 32.49
CA GLN A 6 -30.78 -6.97 31.71
C GLN A 6 -31.98 -6.02 31.69
N THR A 7 -31.77 -4.77 32.10
CA THR A 7 -32.77 -3.69 32.08
C THR A 7 -32.98 -3.07 30.71
N PHE A 8 -32.13 -3.40 29.74
CA PHE A 8 -32.15 -2.84 28.38
C PHE A 8 -31.61 -3.86 27.36
N VAL A 9 -32.25 -3.99 26.20
CA VAL A 9 -31.85 -4.83 25.08
C VAL A 9 -32.11 -4.11 23.77
N TYR A 10 -31.11 -4.04 22.88
CA TYR A 10 -31.34 -3.56 21.53
C TYR A 10 -32.16 -4.57 20.72
N LEU A 11 -33.35 -4.15 20.26
CA LEU A 11 -34.17 -4.94 19.33
C LEU A 11 -33.57 -4.89 17.92
N ARG A 12 -33.23 -3.70 17.47
CA ARG A 12 -32.58 -3.44 16.18
C ARG A 12 -31.79 -2.14 16.28
N ARG A 13 -30.57 -2.14 15.73
CA ARG A 13 -29.74 -0.94 15.59
C ARG A 13 -29.72 -0.48 14.13
N HIS A 14 -29.39 0.78 13.90
CA HIS A 14 -29.24 1.42 12.58
C HIS A 14 -30.51 1.28 11.71
N LEU A 15 -31.69 1.48 12.30
CA LEU A 15 -32.93 1.55 11.55
C LEU A 15 -33.04 2.90 10.80
N PRO A 16 -33.52 2.91 9.54
CA PRO A 16 -33.90 4.15 8.88
C PRO A 16 -34.93 4.91 9.70
N PRO A 17 -34.86 6.25 9.83
CA PRO A 17 -35.78 7.06 10.64
C PRO A 17 -37.26 6.78 10.34
N GLN A 18 -37.62 6.65 9.06
CA GLN A 18 -39.00 6.39 8.63
C GLN A 18 -39.54 5.03 9.14
N VAL A 19 -38.65 4.04 9.31
CA VAL A 19 -39.03 2.72 9.85
C VAL A 19 -39.17 2.81 11.35
N ALA A 20 -38.26 3.52 12.03
CA ALA A 20 -38.36 3.75 13.48
C ALA A 20 -39.63 4.50 13.86
N GLU A 21 -39.98 5.56 13.13
CA GLU A 21 -41.23 6.32 13.33
C GLU A 21 -42.48 5.44 13.22
N LYS A 22 -42.52 4.57 12.20
CA LYS A 22 -43.65 3.61 12.05
C LYS A 22 -43.78 2.63 13.22
N ILE A 23 -42.64 2.18 13.77
CA ILE A 23 -42.64 1.26 14.92
C ILE A 23 -43.10 2.00 16.18
N LEU A 24 -42.60 3.22 16.40
CA LEU A 24 -42.99 4.03 17.54
C LEU A 24 -44.48 4.44 17.50
N ALA A 25 -45.05 4.58 16.30
CA ALA A 25 -46.47 4.87 16.14
C ALA A 25 -47.41 3.77 16.68
N TYR A 26 -46.93 2.54 16.94
CA TYR A 26 -47.69 1.48 17.60
C TYR A 26 -47.78 1.66 19.12
N ASP A 27 -47.05 2.62 19.70
CA ASP A 27 -47.05 2.95 21.14
C ASP A 27 -46.91 1.71 22.07
N ILE A 28 -45.93 0.84 21.70
CA ILE A 28 -45.70 -0.39 22.45
C ILE A 28 -44.96 -0.05 23.75
N PRO A 29 -45.52 -0.37 24.94
CA PRO A 29 -44.83 -0.09 26.19
C PRO A 29 -43.45 -0.74 26.31
N GLY A 30 -42.44 0.05 26.68
CA GLY A 30 -41.06 -0.41 26.82
C GLY A 30 -40.25 -0.43 25.52
N VAL A 31 -40.82 0.00 24.40
CA VAL A 31 -40.10 0.17 23.14
C VAL A 31 -39.75 1.64 22.94
N TYR A 32 -38.47 1.95 22.83
CA TYR A 32 -37.92 3.29 22.63
C TYR A 32 -37.02 3.33 21.43
N ALA A 33 -36.85 4.49 20.81
CA ALA A 33 -35.82 4.75 19.80
C ALA A 33 -34.78 5.68 20.36
N GLU A 34 -33.51 5.28 20.20
CA GLU A 34 -32.34 6.11 20.46
C GLU A 34 -31.73 6.56 19.13
N ARG A 35 -31.32 7.81 19.05
CA ARG A 35 -30.68 8.35 17.84
C ARG A 35 -29.26 7.86 17.77
N GLU A 36 -28.95 7.09 16.73
CA GLU A 36 -27.60 6.65 16.38
C GLU A 36 -27.12 7.34 15.10
N TYR A 37 -25.81 7.56 15.00
CA TYR A 37 -25.17 7.98 13.76
C TYR A 37 -24.63 6.76 13.04
N HIS A 38 -24.54 6.84 11.74
CA HIS A 38 -24.00 5.77 10.91
C HIS A 38 -22.99 6.34 9.93
N ARG A 39 -21.80 5.72 9.88
CA ARG A 39 -20.79 6.07 8.89
C ARG A 39 -21.29 5.70 7.50
N PHE A 40 -21.24 6.64 6.59
CA PHE A 40 -21.54 6.44 5.17
C PHE A 40 -20.32 6.75 4.32
N TYR A 41 -20.02 5.89 3.36
CA TYR A 41 -18.84 5.93 2.52
C TYR A 41 -19.24 6.27 1.07
N PRO A 42 -19.25 7.53 0.68
CA PRO A 42 -19.77 7.96 -0.63
C PRO A 42 -19.03 7.36 -1.83
N ALA A 43 -17.71 7.14 -1.69
CA ALA A 43 -16.89 6.53 -2.72
C ALA A 43 -17.08 5.01 -2.87
N GLY A 44 -17.82 4.36 -1.94
CA GLY A 44 -18.12 2.93 -2.01
C GLY A 44 -16.89 2.06 -2.22
N GLU A 45 -16.97 1.14 -3.19
CA GLU A 45 -15.91 0.18 -3.53
C GLU A 45 -14.60 0.85 -4.01
N VAL A 46 -14.68 2.08 -4.54
CA VAL A 46 -13.55 2.78 -5.15
C VAL A 46 -12.46 3.11 -4.13
N ALA A 47 -12.85 3.52 -2.93
CA ALA A 47 -11.92 3.91 -1.87
C ALA A 47 -11.97 2.97 -0.65
N ALA A 48 -12.62 1.81 -0.77
CA ALA A 48 -12.88 0.92 0.36
C ALA A 48 -11.60 0.52 1.12
N HIS A 49 -10.54 0.15 0.42
CA HIS A 49 -9.27 -0.27 1.06
C HIS A 49 -8.50 0.89 1.69
N VAL A 50 -8.69 2.12 1.19
CA VAL A 50 -8.06 3.31 1.78
C VAL A 50 -8.83 3.75 3.02
N ILE A 51 -10.15 3.94 2.88
CA ILE A 51 -10.98 4.46 3.95
C ILE A 51 -11.20 3.39 5.02
N GLY A 52 -11.48 2.15 4.63
CA GLY A 52 -11.89 1.10 5.54
C GLY A 52 -13.35 1.23 5.95
N PHE A 53 -13.67 0.79 7.14
CA PHE A 53 -15.01 0.88 7.73
C PHE A 53 -14.97 0.78 9.25
N THR A 54 -16.06 1.20 9.89
CA THR A 54 -16.28 1.06 11.33
C THR A 54 -17.19 -0.13 11.63
N ASN A 55 -17.14 -0.66 12.86
CA ASN A 55 -18.14 -1.60 13.35
C ASN A 55 -19.45 -0.88 13.73
N ILE A 56 -20.39 -1.62 14.34
CA ILE A 56 -21.68 -1.08 14.76
C ILE A 56 -21.57 -0.05 15.91
N ASP A 57 -20.45 -0.04 16.62
CA ASP A 57 -20.16 0.89 17.73
C ASP A 57 -19.24 2.05 17.29
N ASP A 58 -19.19 2.32 15.97
CA ASP A 58 -18.38 3.36 15.32
C ASP A 58 -16.87 3.26 15.55
N LYS A 59 -16.38 2.06 15.91
CA LYS A 59 -14.93 1.80 16.03
C LYS A 59 -14.36 1.35 14.70
N GLY A 60 -13.26 1.97 14.30
CA GLY A 60 -12.52 1.62 13.10
C GLY A 60 -12.09 0.15 13.07
N GLN A 61 -12.27 -0.52 11.93
CA GLN A 61 -11.93 -1.93 11.74
C GLN A 61 -10.83 -2.12 10.69
N GLU A 62 -10.78 -1.26 9.69
CA GLU A 62 -9.85 -1.32 8.57
C GLU A 62 -9.50 0.08 8.08
N GLY A 63 -8.41 0.19 7.29
CA GLY A 63 -8.01 1.41 6.59
C GLY A 63 -7.78 2.61 7.50
N VAL A 64 -8.11 3.78 6.99
CA VAL A 64 -8.01 5.06 7.71
C VAL A 64 -8.92 5.10 8.93
N GLU A 65 -10.11 4.48 8.87
CA GLU A 65 -11.03 4.40 10.02
C GLU A 65 -10.35 3.71 11.21
N LEU A 66 -9.55 2.66 10.98
CA LEU A 66 -8.80 2.00 12.06
C LEU A 66 -7.53 2.76 12.42
N ALA A 67 -6.73 3.17 11.42
CA ALA A 67 -5.44 3.82 11.65
C ALA A 67 -5.58 5.15 12.43
N TYR A 68 -6.69 5.87 12.21
CA TYR A 68 -6.98 7.17 12.82
C TYR A 68 -8.22 7.14 13.71
N ASP A 69 -8.59 5.98 14.25
CA ASP A 69 -9.81 5.82 15.05
C ASP A 69 -9.87 6.85 16.20
N SER A 70 -8.81 7.01 16.97
CA SER A 70 -8.72 7.97 18.07
C SER A 70 -8.83 9.45 17.63
N TRP A 71 -8.48 9.76 16.40
CA TRP A 71 -8.60 11.11 15.82
C TRP A 71 -10.01 11.38 15.30
N LEU A 72 -10.60 10.38 14.67
CA LEU A 72 -11.92 10.45 14.04
C LEU A 72 -13.06 10.29 15.05
N GLN A 73 -12.80 9.57 16.15
CA GLN A 73 -13.77 9.34 17.20
C GLN A 73 -13.88 10.57 18.11
N GLY A 74 -15.11 11.04 18.32
CA GLY A 74 -15.38 12.08 19.30
C GLY A 74 -15.32 11.55 20.74
N THR A 75 -15.36 12.44 21.69
CA THR A 75 -15.51 12.10 23.10
C THR A 75 -16.96 12.33 23.53
N PRO A 76 -17.68 11.30 23.99
CA PRO A 76 -19.05 11.45 24.41
C PRO A 76 -19.16 12.34 25.65
N GLY A 77 -20.14 13.23 25.66
CA GLY A 77 -20.46 14.03 26.82
C GLY A 77 -21.02 13.16 27.95
N ARG A 78 -20.92 13.67 29.15
CA ARG A 78 -21.51 13.05 30.35
C ARG A 78 -22.35 14.07 31.12
N LYS A 79 -23.57 13.66 31.48
CA LYS A 79 -24.41 14.49 32.31
C LYS A 79 -25.00 13.68 33.46
N LYS A 80 -25.23 14.34 34.61
CA LYS A 80 -25.93 13.77 35.72
C LYS A 80 -27.41 14.11 35.55
N VAL A 81 -28.23 13.06 35.55
CA VAL A 81 -29.67 13.19 35.38
C VAL A 81 -30.38 12.59 36.59
N LEU A 82 -31.58 13.08 36.89
CA LEU A 82 -32.52 12.44 37.81
C LEU A 82 -33.47 11.58 36.98
N ILE A 83 -33.57 10.30 37.32
CA ILE A 83 -34.46 9.36 36.64
C ILE A 83 -35.57 8.93 37.61
N ASN A 84 -36.78 8.65 37.09
CA ASN A 84 -37.86 8.07 37.85
C ASN A 84 -37.72 6.52 37.90
N ARG A 85 -38.70 5.87 38.56
CA ARG A 85 -38.73 4.40 38.68
C ARG A 85 -38.86 3.65 37.33
N TYR A 86 -39.19 4.36 36.27
CA TYR A 86 -39.35 3.83 34.90
C TYR A 86 -38.15 4.11 34.02
N ASN A 87 -37.00 4.60 34.59
CA ASN A 87 -35.79 5.03 33.88
C ASN A 87 -35.99 6.25 32.96
N GLU A 88 -37.08 7.01 33.12
CA GLU A 88 -37.27 8.24 32.37
C GLU A 88 -36.52 9.42 33.01
N ILE A 89 -35.86 10.24 32.20
CA ILE A 89 -35.14 11.43 32.68
C ILE A 89 -36.20 12.47 33.11
N VAL A 90 -36.29 12.71 34.43
CA VAL A 90 -37.19 13.70 35.01
C VAL A 90 -36.55 15.09 35.00
N ARG A 91 -35.22 15.16 35.19
CA ARG A 91 -34.52 16.42 35.26
C ARG A 91 -33.01 16.23 34.96
N ASP A 92 -32.46 17.13 34.15
CA ASP A 92 -31.03 17.31 34.03
C ASP A 92 -30.49 18.05 35.27
N ILE A 93 -29.52 17.44 35.96
CA ILE A 93 -28.97 18.03 37.20
C ILE A 93 -27.74 18.89 36.87
N LYS A 94 -26.77 18.29 36.15
CA LYS A 94 -25.49 18.98 35.83
C LYS A 94 -24.81 18.31 34.68
N PRO A 95 -24.26 19.06 33.70
CA PRO A 95 -23.26 18.52 32.77
C PRO A 95 -21.98 18.15 33.56
N ILE A 96 -21.42 16.99 33.32
CA ILE A 96 -20.15 16.54 33.92
C ILE A 96 -19.01 16.80 32.94
N ALA A 97 -19.23 16.49 31.65
CA ALA A 97 -18.31 16.75 30.56
C ALA A 97 -19.12 17.08 29.30
N GLU A 98 -18.65 18.03 28.54
CA GLU A 98 -19.24 18.33 27.22
C GLU A 98 -18.80 17.30 26.18
N ALA A 99 -19.67 17.03 25.20
CA ALA A 99 -19.32 16.21 24.06
C ALA A 99 -18.34 16.97 23.17
N SER A 100 -17.27 16.29 22.72
CA SER A 100 -16.36 16.82 21.73
C SER A 100 -16.47 15.98 20.46
N PRO A 101 -16.81 16.59 19.30
CA PRO A 101 -16.87 15.85 18.05
C PRO A 101 -15.48 15.35 17.63
N GLY A 102 -15.43 14.29 16.83
CA GLY A 102 -14.23 13.84 16.17
C GLY A 102 -13.69 14.90 15.20
N LYS A 103 -12.43 14.76 14.83
CA LYS A 103 -11.75 15.72 13.95
C LYS A 103 -11.80 15.24 12.50
N ASN A 104 -11.83 16.20 11.57
CA ASN A 104 -11.70 15.89 10.15
C ASN A 104 -10.25 15.43 9.83
N LEU A 105 -10.13 14.50 8.89
CA LEU A 105 -8.86 14.08 8.32
C LEU A 105 -8.89 14.29 6.82
N GLU A 106 -7.95 15.06 6.31
CA GLU A 106 -7.81 15.35 4.88
C GLU A 106 -6.75 14.46 4.29
N LEU A 107 -7.15 13.61 3.34
CA LEU A 107 -6.27 12.66 2.66
C LEU A 107 -5.69 13.27 1.38
N SER A 108 -4.50 12.79 1.00
CA SER A 108 -3.83 13.16 -0.25
C SER A 108 -4.46 12.50 -1.50
N VAL A 109 -5.35 11.54 -1.31
CA VAL A 109 -5.96 10.77 -2.41
C VAL A 109 -6.81 11.69 -3.30
N ASP A 110 -6.47 11.76 -4.59
CA ASP A 110 -7.34 12.36 -5.61
C ASP A 110 -8.39 11.33 -6.04
N LEU A 111 -9.66 11.60 -5.72
CA LEU A 111 -10.75 10.67 -6.00
C LEU A 111 -10.93 10.38 -7.50
N ARG A 112 -10.55 11.29 -8.38
CA ARG A 112 -10.60 11.09 -9.85
C ARG A 112 -9.55 10.07 -10.29
N LEU A 113 -8.31 10.19 -9.79
CA LEU A 113 -7.25 9.21 -10.04
C LEU A 113 -7.57 7.86 -9.40
N GLN A 114 -8.09 7.87 -8.18
CA GLN A 114 -8.54 6.66 -7.47
C GLN A 114 -9.62 5.91 -8.27
N TYR A 115 -10.62 6.65 -8.79
CA TYR A 115 -11.68 6.07 -9.61
C TYR A 115 -11.15 5.53 -10.94
N LEU A 116 -10.28 6.28 -11.62
CA LEU A 116 -9.65 5.84 -12.87
C LEU A 116 -8.86 4.55 -12.65
N ALA A 117 -7.97 4.54 -11.64
CA ALA A 117 -7.17 3.37 -11.29
C ALA A 117 -8.05 2.16 -10.93
N TYR A 118 -9.12 2.39 -10.16
CA TYR A 118 -10.09 1.34 -9.80
C TYR A 118 -10.73 0.72 -11.06
N ARG A 119 -11.23 1.55 -11.97
CA ARG A 119 -11.90 1.11 -13.19
C ARG A 119 -10.97 0.31 -14.09
N GLU A 120 -9.76 0.82 -14.34
CA GLU A 120 -8.79 0.19 -15.22
C GLU A 120 -8.25 -1.12 -14.61
N LEU A 121 -7.96 -1.12 -13.30
CA LEU A 121 -7.54 -2.34 -12.62
C LEU A 121 -8.63 -3.43 -12.66
N LYS A 122 -9.88 -3.06 -12.39
CA LYS A 122 -11.03 -3.99 -12.47
C LYS A 122 -11.19 -4.58 -13.87
N SER A 123 -10.99 -3.77 -14.89
CA SER A 123 -11.01 -4.21 -16.30
C SER A 123 -9.86 -5.15 -16.62
N ALA A 124 -8.64 -4.81 -16.18
CA ALA A 124 -7.45 -5.64 -16.40
C ALA A 124 -7.57 -7.00 -15.69
N ILE A 125 -8.01 -7.04 -14.43
CA ILE A 125 -8.26 -8.29 -13.69
C ILE A 125 -9.22 -9.20 -14.45
N LYS A 126 -10.31 -8.64 -14.98
CA LYS A 126 -11.27 -9.39 -15.77
C LYS A 126 -10.69 -9.86 -17.10
N TYR A 127 -9.99 -8.99 -17.82
CA TYR A 127 -9.41 -9.28 -19.14
C TYR A 127 -8.36 -10.40 -19.08
N PHE A 128 -7.45 -10.33 -18.09
CA PHE A 128 -6.39 -11.31 -17.91
C PHE A 128 -6.78 -12.51 -17.04
N ASN A 129 -8.01 -12.57 -16.55
CA ASN A 129 -8.48 -13.58 -15.59
C ASN A 129 -7.53 -13.69 -14.39
N ALA A 130 -7.04 -12.54 -13.90
CA ALA A 130 -6.13 -12.49 -12.77
C ALA A 130 -6.88 -12.66 -11.45
N VAL A 131 -6.20 -13.24 -10.45
CA VAL A 131 -6.78 -13.47 -9.11
C VAL A 131 -6.89 -12.18 -8.32
N SER A 132 -5.89 -11.30 -8.45
CA SER A 132 -5.82 -10.03 -7.73
C SER A 132 -4.86 -9.07 -8.40
N GLY A 133 -4.91 -7.81 -8.01
CA GLY A 133 -3.99 -6.77 -8.46
C GLY A 133 -4.07 -5.53 -7.59
N SER A 134 -3.04 -4.69 -7.70
CA SER A 134 -2.97 -3.41 -7.00
C SER A 134 -2.44 -2.32 -7.93
N VAL A 135 -2.90 -1.10 -7.72
CA VAL A 135 -2.36 0.12 -8.34
C VAL A 135 -1.99 1.10 -7.24
N VAL A 136 -0.79 1.63 -7.30
CA VAL A 136 -0.30 2.70 -6.42
C VAL A 136 0.14 3.86 -7.29
N VAL A 137 -0.34 5.06 -6.99
CA VAL A 137 0.06 6.31 -7.66
C VAL A 137 0.60 7.26 -6.60
N LEU A 138 1.84 7.69 -6.79
CA LEU A 138 2.55 8.59 -5.89
C LEU A 138 2.83 9.93 -6.60
N ASP A 139 2.75 11.02 -5.85
CA ASP A 139 3.27 12.31 -6.29
C ASP A 139 4.80 12.34 -6.13
N VAL A 140 5.51 12.60 -7.22
CA VAL A 140 6.97 12.56 -7.25
C VAL A 140 7.59 13.69 -6.41
N ALA A 141 6.94 14.85 -6.37
CA ALA A 141 7.46 16.02 -5.67
C ALA A 141 7.32 15.92 -4.15
N THR A 142 6.26 15.26 -3.67
CA THR A 142 5.89 15.28 -2.25
C THR A 142 6.00 13.92 -1.57
N GLY A 143 5.94 12.80 -2.31
CA GLY A 143 5.81 11.46 -1.75
C GLY A 143 4.40 11.11 -1.27
N THR A 144 3.39 11.96 -1.57
CA THR A 144 2.02 11.68 -1.16
C THR A 144 1.36 10.62 -2.04
N ILE A 145 0.46 9.84 -1.45
CA ILE A 145 -0.30 8.80 -2.15
C ILE A 145 -1.52 9.43 -2.80
N LEU A 146 -1.52 9.53 -4.13
CA LEU A 146 -2.62 10.08 -4.91
C LEU A 146 -3.70 9.03 -5.22
N ALA A 147 -3.33 7.75 -5.34
CA ALA A 147 -4.26 6.64 -5.45
C ALA A 147 -3.64 5.35 -4.91
N LEU A 148 -4.48 4.53 -4.28
CA LEU A 148 -4.14 3.20 -3.79
C LEU A 148 -5.36 2.30 -3.95
N VAL A 149 -5.30 1.38 -4.91
CA VAL A 149 -6.43 0.54 -5.33
C VAL A 149 -6.04 -0.92 -5.29
N ASN A 150 -6.96 -1.76 -4.87
CA ASN A 150 -6.81 -3.21 -4.92
C ASN A 150 -8.03 -3.86 -5.58
N GLN A 151 -7.83 -5.02 -6.16
CA GLN A 151 -8.86 -5.94 -6.61
C GLN A 151 -8.57 -7.35 -6.09
N PRO A 152 -9.60 -8.13 -5.67
CA PRO A 152 -11.01 -7.75 -5.57
C PRO A 152 -11.26 -6.67 -4.52
N SER A 153 -12.34 -5.89 -4.70
CA SER A 153 -12.77 -4.85 -3.76
C SER A 153 -14.12 -5.21 -3.14
N TYR A 154 -14.56 -4.43 -2.16
CA TYR A 154 -15.79 -4.63 -1.41
C TYR A 154 -16.55 -3.32 -1.23
N ASN A 155 -17.85 -3.41 -0.92
CA ASN A 155 -18.66 -2.24 -0.58
C ASN A 155 -18.71 -2.04 0.94
N PRO A 156 -18.09 -0.99 1.51
CA PRO A 156 -18.07 -0.75 2.94
C PRO A 156 -19.47 -0.39 3.50
N ASN A 157 -20.40 0.06 2.66
CA ASN A 157 -21.79 0.36 3.07
C ASN A 157 -22.67 -0.89 3.12
N ASN A 158 -22.31 -1.98 2.42
CA ASN A 158 -23.05 -3.24 2.43
C ASN A 158 -22.09 -4.40 2.67
N ARG A 159 -22.03 -4.87 3.90
CA ARG A 159 -21.10 -5.92 4.34
C ARG A 159 -21.78 -7.27 4.59
N LEU A 160 -23.02 -7.44 4.14
CA LEU A 160 -23.72 -8.74 4.18
C LEU A 160 -23.01 -9.71 3.24
N GLY A 161 -22.49 -10.84 3.78
CA GLY A 161 -21.75 -11.81 2.99
C GLY A 161 -20.36 -11.33 2.55
N LEU A 162 -19.75 -10.39 3.28
CA LEU A 162 -18.43 -9.86 2.98
C LEU A 162 -17.38 -10.96 2.88
N ASP A 163 -16.71 -11.04 1.74
CA ASP A 163 -15.51 -11.87 1.57
C ASP A 163 -14.32 -11.18 2.27
N LEU A 164 -13.81 -11.79 3.34
CA LEU A 164 -12.67 -11.27 4.09
C LEU A 164 -11.39 -11.17 3.24
N ALA A 165 -11.26 -11.99 2.19
CA ALA A 165 -10.14 -11.89 1.27
C ALA A 165 -10.19 -10.62 0.41
N ALA A 166 -11.39 -10.08 0.16
CA ALA A 166 -11.58 -8.82 -0.56
C ALA A 166 -11.33 -7.58 0.31
N VAL A 167 -11.34 -7.71 1.65
CA VAL A 167 -11.10 -6.59 2.58
C VAL A 167 -9.60 -6.23 2.63
N ARG A 168 -8.74 -7.19 2.35
CA ARG A 168 -7.29 -7.01 2.46
C ARG A 168 -6.77 -5.90 1.57
N ASN A 169 -6.07 -4.93 2.15
CA ASN A 169 -5.33 -3.92 1.40
C ASN A 169 -4.01 -4.53 0.86
N ARG A 170 -4.11 -5.22 -0.27
CA ARG A 170 -3.01 -5.99 -0.87
C ARG A 170 -1.79 -5.15 -1.21
N ALA A 171 -1.99 -3.87 -1.52
CA ALA A 171 -0.89 -2.95 -1.82
C ALA A 171 0.11 -2.81 -0.65
N VAL A 172 -0.35 -3.02 0.60
CA VAL A 172 0.45 -2.91 1.82
C VAL A 172 0.67 -4.23 2.55
N THR A 173 -0.17 -5.25 2.30
CA THR A 173 -0.13 -6.53 3.03
C THR A 173 0.46 -7.69 2.25
N ASP A 174 0.34 -7.70 0.92
CA ASP A 174 0.81 -8.79 0.09
C ASP A 174 2.28 -8.59 -0.27
N VAL A 175 3.06 -9.63 -0.11
CA VAL A 175 4.50 -9.61 -0.45
C VAL A 175 4.78 -10.59 -1.58
N PHE A 176 5.69 -10.19 -2.47
CA PHE A 176 6.10 -11.00 -3.62
C PHE A 176 7.58 -10.76 -3.94
N GLU A 177 8.21 -11.68 -4.64
CA GLU A 177 9.54 -11.48 -5.18
C GLU A 177 9.47 -10.50 -6.36
N PRO A 178 10.15 -9.34 -6.31
CA PRO A 178 10.00 -8.29 -7.32
C PRO A 178 10.56 -8.65 -8.68
N GLY A 179 11.45 -9.64 -8.74
CA GLY A 179 12.08 -10.06 -9.99
C GLY A 179 12.81 -8.92 -10.69
N SER A 180 12.74 -8.89 -12.01
CA SER A 180 13.46 -7.92 -12.85
C SER A 180 13.17 -6.45 -12.56
N THR A 181 12.12 -6.12 -11.83
CA THR A 181 11.80 -4.74 -11.48
C THR A 181 12.82 -4.07 -10.56
N VAL A 182 13.69 -4.84 -9.90
CA VAL A 182 14.78 -4.26 -9.08
C VAL A 182 16.09 -4.04 -9.84
N LYS A 183 16.22 -4.52 -11.09
CA LYS A 183 17.43 -4.35 -11.89
C LYS A 183 17.90 -2.89 -12.02
N PRO A 184 17.01 -1.88 -12.12
CA PRO A 184 17.44 -0.47 -12.14
C PRO A 184 18.25 -0.09 -10.90
N PHE A 185 17.94 -0.61 -9.71
CA PHE A 185 18.72 -0.33 -8.50
C PHE A 185 20.08 -1.01 -8.52
N THR A 186 20.21 -2.19 -9.13
CA THR A 186 21.51 -2.83 -9.39
C THR A 186 22.33 -2.02 -10.37
N MET A 187 21.70 -1.43 -11.41
CA MET A 187 22.38 -0.52 -12.34
C MET A 187 22.79 0.80 -11.67
N ALA A 188 21.99 1.32 -10.72
CA ALA A 188 22.41 2.47 -9.92
C ALA A 188 23.74 2.20 -9.21
N VAL A 189 23.90 1.01 -8.60
CA VAL A 189 25.16 0.60 -7.97
C VAL A 189 26.29 0.50 -8.98
N ALA A 190 26.02 -0.05 -10.17
CA ALA A 190 27.04 -0.17 -11.23
C ALA A 190 27.57 1.22 -11.66
N LEU A 191 26.68 2.17 -11.90
CA LEU A 191 27.03 3.56 -12.23
C LEU A 191 27.75 4.26 -11.07
N GLN A 192 27.23 4.13 -9.84
CA GLN A 192 27.83 4.73 -8.65
C GLN A 192 29.23 4.21 -8.34
N SER A 193 29.54 2.97 -8.73
CA SER A 193 30.85 2.38 -8.52
C SER A 193 31.96 3.01 -9.39
N GLY A 194 31.58 3.78 -10.41
CA GLY A 194 32.52 4.32 -11.42
C GLY A 194 33.10 3.27 -12.35
N LYS A 195 32.79 1.98 -12.18
CA LYS A 195 33.27 0.90 -13.08
C LYS A 195 32.50 0.83 -14.39
N TYR A 196 31.31 1.42 -14.43
CA TYR A 196 30.39 1.39 -15.56
C TYR A 196 29.87 2.78 -15.91
N THR A 197 29.66 3.00 -17.20
CA THR A 197 28.95 4.15 -17.79
C THR A 197 27.83 3.62 -18.69
N LEU A 198 26.99 4.50 -19.24
CA LEU A 198 25.91 4.12 -20.18
C LEU A 198 26.49 3.37 -21.41
N GLU A 199 27.69 3.72 -21.85
CA GLU A 199 28.36 3.14 -23.04
C GLU A 199 29.05 1.81 -22.75
N SER A 200 29.19 1.43 -21.48
CA SER A 200 29.83 0.18 -21.07
C SER A 200 29.16 -1.02 -21.73
N LYS A 201 29.97 -1.91 -22.32
CA LYS A 201 29.51 -3.09 -23.03
C LYS A 201 29.69 -4.34 -22.18
N VAL A 202 28.70 -5.20 -22.19
CA VAL A 202 28.69 -6.51 -21.50
C VAL A 202 28.36 -7.57 -22.54
N ASP A 203 29.27 -8.50 -22.77
CA ASP A 203 29.02 -9.66 -23.63
C ASP A 203 28.14 -10.68 -22.90
N THR A 204 26.93 -10.92 -23.41
CA THR A 204 25.95 -11.89 -22.85
C THR A 204 26.01 -13.24 -23.56
N SER A 205 26.94 -13.41 -24.54
CA SER A 205 27.10 -14.67 -25.25
C SER A 205 27.58 -15.79 -24.31
N PRO A 206 27.15 -17.03 -24.51
CA PRO A 206 26.24 -17.54 -25.56
C PRO A 206 24.75 -17.52 -25.14
N GLY A 207 24.30 -16.61 -24.30
CA GLY A 207 22.95 -16.50 -23.80
C GLY A 207 22.71 -17.25 -22.48
N PHE A 208 23.80 -17.67 -21.82
CA PHE A 208 23.75 -18.19 -20.45
C PHE A 208 25.08 -17.97 -19.73
N ILE A 209 25.04 -17.97 -18.40
CA ILE A 209 26.21 -17.93 -17.54
C ILE A 209 26.14 -19.03 -16.47
N LYS A 210 27.29 -19.66 -16.19
CA LYS A 210 27.42 -20.61 -15.07
C LYS A 210 27.97 -19.89 -13.85
N VAL A 211 27.23 -19.99 -12.73
CA VAL A 211 27.64 -19.47 -11.43
C VAL A 211 27.67 -20.62 -10.45
N GLY A 212 28.85 -21.11 -10.12
CA GLY A 212 29.04 -22.36 -9.41
C GLY A 212 28.40 -23.54 -10.18
N LYS A 213 27.45 -24.24 -9.54
CA LYS A 213 26.74 -25.39 -10.15
C LYS A 213 25.44 -25.00 -10.87
N LYS A 214 25.06 -23.73 -10.86
CA LYS A 214 23.82 -23.24 -11.47
C LYS A 214 24.07 -22.57 -12.81
N THR A 215 23.17 -22.78 -13.77
CA THR A 215 23.14 -22.07 -15.04
C THR A 215 22.02 -21.05 -15.02
N ILE A 216 22.34 -19.82 -15.35
CA ILE A 216 21.40 -18.69 -15.46
C ILE A 216 21.28 -18.39 -16.96
N PRO A 217 20.14 -18.67 -17.61
CA PRO A 217 19.93 -18.39 -19.03
C PRO A 217 19.26 -17.05 -19.25
N ASP A 218 19.51 -16.46 -20.41
CA ASP A 218 18.64 -15.48 -21.05
C ASP A 218 17.64 -16.18 -21.98
N PRO A 219 16.52 -15.55 -22.35
CA PRO A 219 15.58 -16.09 -23.35
C PRO A 219 16.23 -16.33 -24.72
N ALA A 220 17.27 -15.56 -25.06
CA ALA A 220 18.03 -15.67 -26.31
C ALA A 220 19.50 -15.25 -26.09
N ASN A 221 20.36 -15.55 -27.05
CA ASN A 221 21.70 -14.97 -27.08
C ASN A 221 21.60 -13.53 -27.63
N TYR A 222 21.81 -12.55 -26.75
CA TYR A 222 21.72 -11.14 -27.11
C TYR A 222 23.09 -10.54 -27.55
N GLY A 223 24.17 -11.33 -27.51
CA GLY A 223 25.49 -10.84 -27.86
C GLY A 223 25.99 -9.77 -26.89
N ILE A 224 26.53 -8.69 -27.44
CA ILE A 224 27.07 -7.57 -26.67
C ILE A 224 25.93 -6.54 -26.42
N LEU A 225 25.62 -6.27 -25.17
CA LEU A 225 24.64 -5.26 -24.73
C LEU A 225 25.36 -4.11 -24.00
N ASP A 226 24.83 -2.90 -24.15
CA ASP A 226 25.08 -1.82 -23.18
C ASP A 226 24.22 -1.96 -21.94
N LEU A 227 24.41 -1.11 -20.92
CA LEU A 227 23.64 -1.19 -19.69
C LEU A 227 22.14 -0.98 -19.95
N GLY A 228 21.78 -0.07 -20.85
CA GLY A 228 20.40 0.14 -21.29
C GLY A 228 19.79 -1.09 -21.95
N GLY A 229 20.54 -1.78 -22.81
CA GLY A 229 20.12 -3.02 -23.45
C GLY A 229 19.90 -4.18 -22.46
N ILE A 230 20.70 -4.24 -21.38
CA ILE A 230 20.49 -5.24 -20.31
C ILE A 230 19.13 -5.01 -19.63
N ILE A 231 18.75 -3.77 -19.36
CA ILE A 231 17.44 -3.42 -18.78
C ILE A 231 16.32 -3.66 -19.80
N GLU A 232 16.48 -3.18 -21.04
CA GLU A 232 15.52 -3.29 -22.15
C GLU A 232 15.14 -4.75 -22.44
N LYS A 233 16.14 -5.63 -22.60
CA LYS A 233 15.97 -7.07 -22.87
C LYS A 233 15.77 -7.88 -21.59
N SER A 234 15.85 -7.23 -20.44
CA SER A 234 15.78 -7.88 -19.11
C SER A 234 16.78 -9.03 -18.95
N SER A 235 18.01 -8.88 -19.53
CA SER A 235 19.05 -9.92 -19.52
C SER A 235 19.46 -10.30 -18.10
N GLN A 236 19.31 -11.58 -17.77
CA GLN A 236 19.80 -12.15 -16.51
C GLN A 236 21.32 -12.39 -16.56
N VAL A 237 21.83 -12.75 -17.74
CA VAL A 237 23.27 -12.94 -17.96
C VAL A 237 24.00 -11.61 -17.77
N GLY A 238 23.52 -10.54 -18.43
CA GLY A 238 24.11 -9.21 -18.34
C GLY A 238 24.14 -8.68 -16.93
N ILE A 239 22.99 -8.69 -16.23
CA ILE A 239 22.90 -8.18 -14.85
C ILE A 239 23.72 -9.03 -13.87
N THR A 240 23.81 -10.35 -14.07
CA THR A 240 24.66 -11.23 -13.26
C THR A 240 26.14 -10.87 -13.40
N LYS A 241 26.64 -10.66 -14.63
CA LYS A 241 28.02 -10.26 -14.87
C LYS A 241 28.32 -8.91 -14.21
N VAL A 242 27.45 -7.94 -14.35
CA VAL A 242 27.56 -6.65 -13.67
C VAL A 242 27.61 -6.85 -12.14
N ALA A 243 26.64 -7.53 -11.57
CA ALA A 243 26.52 -7.72 -10.12
C ALA A 243 27.74 -8.40 -9.48
N LEU A 244 28.27 -9.44 -10.14
CA LEU A 244 29.43 -10.18 -9.63
C LEU A 244 30.76 -9.36 -9.72
N SER A 245 30.80 -8.31 -10.52
CA SER A 245 31.94 -7.40 -10.61
C SER A 245 31.94 -6.28 -9.57
N LEU A 246 30.79 -6.09 -8.90
CA LEU A 246 30.61 -5.05 -7.89
C LEU A 246 31.10 -5.52 -6.52
N ASP A 247 31.15 -4.62 -5.55
CA ASP A 247 31.41 -4.97 -4.16
C ASP A 247 30.30 -5.89 -3.61
N GLU A 248 30.68 -6.80 -2.71
CA GLU A 248 29.85 -7.88 -2.21
C GLU A 248 28.52 -7.39 -1.59
N TYR A 249 28.57 -6.26 -0.89
CA TYR A 249 27.40 -5.72 -0.18
C TYR A 249 26.75 -4.52 -0.87
N ALA A 250 27.32 -4.03 -1.96
CA ALA A 250 26.88 -2.78 -2.57
C ALA A 250 25.42 -2.82 -3.04
N ILE A 251 24.96 -3.94 -3.63
CA ILE A 251 23.58 -4.13 -4.05
C ILE A 251 22.64 -4.21 -2.84
N TRP A 252 23.03 -4.92 -1.79
CA TRP A 252 22.27 -5.01 -0.56
C TRP A 252 22.08 -3.64 0.09
N ASN A 253 23.16 -2.87 0.18
CA ASN A 253 23.13 -1.51 0.72
C ASN A 253 22.17 -0.61 -0.06
N MET A 254 22.19 -0.69 -1.40
CA MET A 254 21.28 0.07 -2.26
C MET A 254 19.83 -0.35 -2.05
N PHE A 255 19.54 -1.64 -2.02
CA PHE A 255 18.18 -2.14 -1.79
C PHE A 255 17.65 -1.72 -0.42
N SER A 256 18.50 -1.77 0.62
CA SER A 256 18.17 -1.27 1.94
C SER A 256 17.92 0.23 1.95
N ALA A 257 18.75 1.02 1.23
CA ALA A 257 18.57 2.47 1.10
C ALA A 257 17.28 2.82 0.34
N ALA A 258 16.90 2.02 -0.67
CA ALA A 258 15.64 2.16 -1.40
C ALA A 258 14.39 1.76 -0.59
N GLY A 259 14.55 1.29 0.67
CA GLY A 259 13.45 0.99 1.58
C GLY A 259 13.00 -0.46 1.60
N PHE A 260 13.64 -1.37 0.84
CA PHE A 260 13.29 -2.79 0.89
C PHE A 260 13.63 -3.39 2.27
N GLY A 261 12.77 -4.27 2.77
CA GLY A 261 12.90 -4.89 4.07
C GLY A 261 12.47 -4.01 5.26
N ARG A 262 11.92 -2.82 5.00
CA ARG A 262 11.39 -1.91 6.02
C ARG A 262 9.96 -1.50 5.70
N SER A 263 9.13 -1.25 6.71
CA SER A 263 7.80 -0.64 6.54
C SER A 263 7.91 0.72 5.85
N THR A 264 6.91 1.09 5.05
CA THR A 264 6.80 2.44 4.47
C THR A 264 6.28 3.48 5.47
N GLU A 265 5.89 3.03 6.66
CA GLU A 265 5.45 3.85 7.79
C GLU A 265 4.25 4.76 7.51
N ILE A 266 3.40 4.37 6.55
CA ILE A 266 2.14 5.10 6.29
C ILE A 266 1.07 4.86 7.37
N GLY A 267 1.34 3.95 8.34
CA GLY A 267 0.46 3.67 9.47
C GLY A 267 -0.78 2.83 9.12
N PHE A 268 -0.80 2.15 8.00
CA PHE A 268 -1.92 1.26 7.66
C PHE A 268 -1.94 -0.02 8.49
N PRO A 269 -3.14 -0.51 8.86
CA PRO A 269 -3.28 -1.80 9.53
C PRO A 269 -2.68 -2.94 8.70
N GLY A 270 -1.89 -3.80 9.34
CA GLY A 270 -1.30 -4.97 8.70
C GLY A 270 -0.20 -4.69 7.67
N GLU A 271 0.34 -3.47 7.62
CA GLU A 271 1.46 -3.13 6.74
C GLU A 271 2.64 -4.08 6.96
N ARG A 272 3.18 -4.61 5.86
CA ARG A 272 4.29 -5.56 5.84
C ARG A 272 5.59 -4.88 5.42
N SER A 273 6.68 -5.26 6.07
CA SER A 273 8.03 -4.78 5.73
C SER A 273 8.67 -5.55 4.57
N GLY A 274 8.03 -6.60 4.05
CA GLY A 274 8.71 -7.51 3.14
C GLY A 274 9.86 -8.24 3.83
N PHE A 275 10.79 -8.73 3.01
CA PHE A 275 11.98 -9.42 3.51
C PHE A 275 13.21 -9.01 2.70
N LEU A 276 14.26 -8.53 3.36
CA LEU A 276 15.56 -8.27 2.79
C LEU A 276 16.58 -9.13 3.54
N PRO A 277 17.14 -10.18 2.90
CA PRO A 277 18.07 -11.09 3.59
C PRO A 277 19.35 -10.37 3.97
N ASN A 278 19.84 -10.62 5.18
CA ASN A 278 21.14 -10.13 5.63
C ASN A 278 22.07 -11.33 5.82
N HIS A 279 22.87 -11.62 4.80
CA HIS A 279 23.84 -12.69 4.84
C HIS A 279 25.18 -12.17 5.38
N ARG A 280 25.78 -12.90 6.29
CA ARG A 280 27.16 -12.61 6.75
C ARG A 280 28.20 -12.89 5.66
N ARG A 281 27.91 -13.79 4.76
CA ARG A 281 28.72 -14.15 3.59
C ARG A 281 27.79 -14.49 2.44
N TRP A 282 27.92 -13.77 1.34
CA TRP A 282 27.18 -14.00 0.12
C TRP A 282 27.91 -14.98 -0.78
N LYS A 283 27.22 -16.03 -1.24
CA LYS A 283 27.72 -16.85 -2.36
C LYS A 283 27.43 -16.11 -3.68
N ASP A 284 28.27 -16.36 -4.67
CA ASP A 284 28.08 -15.73 -5.99
C ASP A 284 26.72 -15.97 -6.60
N ILE A 285 26.16 -17.17 -6.41
CA ILE A 285 24.81 -17.49 -6.92
C ILE A 285 23.74 -16.67 -6.21
N GLU A 286 23.86 -16.45 -4.90
CA GLU A 286 22.93 -15.63 -4.11
C GLU A 286 23.02 -14.17 -4.55
N ARG A 287 24.26 -13.63 -4.73
CA ARG A 287 24.50 -12.30 -5.27
C ARG A 287 23.90 -12.13 -6.67
N ALA A 288 24.09 -13.11 -7.53
CA ALA A 288 23.55 -13.11 -8.89
C ALA A 288 22.02 -13.05 -8.88
N THR A 289 21.35 -13.96 -8.14
CA THR A 289 19.89 -14.02 -8.11
C THR A 289 19.26 -12.81 -7.40
N PHE A 290 19.90 -12.32 -6.36
CA PHE A 290 19.49 -11.12 -5.64
C PHE A 290 19.50 -9.87 -6.53
N ALA A 291 20.50 -9.72 -7.40
CA ALA A 291 20.64 -8.59 -8.30
C ALA A 291 19.49 -8.42 -9.31
N TYR A 292 18.73 -9.48 -9.56
CA TYR A 292 17.54 -9.44 -10.42
C TYR A 292 16.26 -9.86 -9.68
N GLY A 293 16.25 -9.72 -8.34
CA GLY A 293 15.03 -9.65 -7.53
C GLY A 293 14.52 -10.97 -6.98
N TYR A 294 15.38 -11.97 -6.80
CA TYR A 294 15.03 -13.20 -6.10
C TYR A 294 15.69 -13.29 -4.72
N GLY A 295 15.02 -13.98 -3.80
CA GLY A 295 15.51 -14.11 -2.43
C GLY A 295 15.18 -12.91 -1.52
N LEU A 296 14.41 -11.94 -2.02
CA LEU A 296 13.80 -10.88 -1.23
C LEU A 296 12.30 -10.80 -1.55
N THR A 297 11.53 -10.20 -0.65
CA THR A 297 10.11 -9.92 -0.92
C THR A 297 9.77 -8.48 -0.58
N VAL A 298 8.88 -7.89 -1.38
CA VAL A 298 8.43 -6.50 -1.23
C VAL A 298 6.90 -6.42 -1.35
N THR A 299 6.30 -5.36 -0.81
CA THR A 299 4.92 -5.00 -1.12
C THR A 299 4.85 -4.13 -2.38
N PRO A 300 3.68 -4.05 -3.07
CA PRO A 300 3.48 -3.09 -4.15
C PRO A 300 3.82 -1.65 -3.76
N LEU A 301 3.46 -1.24 -2.54
CA LEU A 301 3.75 0.10 -2.04
C LEU A 301 5.26 0.32 -1.84
N GLN A 302 5.99 -0.64 -1.29
CA GLN A 302 7.45 -0.55 -1.17
C GLN A 302 8.12 -0.43 -2.53
N LEU A 303 7.68 -1.20 -3.53
CA LEU A 303 8.22 -1.11 -4.87
C LEU A 303 7.95 0.28 -5.49
N ALA A 304 6.73 0.80 -5.36
CA ALA A 304 6.39 2.15 -5.82
C ALA A 304 7.24 3.21 -5.11
N SER A 305 7.44 3.09 -3.79
CA SER A 305 8.31 3.97 -2.99
C SER A 305 9.76 3.95 -3.47
N ALA A 306 10.30 2.77 -3.80
CA ALA A 306 11.65 2.66 -4.34
C ALA A 306 11.77 3.37 -5.70
N TYR A 307 10.82 3.17 -6.61
CA TYR A 307 10.78 3.86 -7.91
C TYR A 307 10.61 5.37 -7.79
N LEU A 308 9.93 5.84 -6.72
CA LEU A 308 9.86 7.27 -6.41
C LEU A 308 11.26 7.89 -6.30
N ALA A 309 12.23 7.19 -5.71
CA ALA A 309 13.60 7.68 -5.61
C ALA A 309 14.26 7.87 -6.99
N ILE A 310 14.00 6.99 -7.96
CA ILE A 310 14.48 7.18 -9.33
C ILE A 310 13.82 8.42 -9.95
N ALA A 311 12.50 8.53 -9.85
CA ALA A 311 11.73 9.61 -10.46
C ALA A 311 12.02 11.00 -9.83
N SER A 312 12.43 11.03 -8.56
CA SER A 312 12.76 12.27 -7.82
C SER A 312 14.24 12.61 -7.80
N GLY A 313 15.02 12.11 -8.77
CA GLY A 313 16.43 12.45 -8.90
C GLY A 313 17.34 11.85 -7.82
N GLY A 314 17.02 10.63 -7.37
CA GLY A 314 17.81 9.88 -6.38
C GLY A 314 17.45 10.18 -4.94
N VAL A 315 16.29 10.84 -4.70
CA VAL A 315 15.82 11.19 -3.36
C VAL A 315 14.71 10.25 -2.93
N GLN A 316 14.97 9.43 -1.91
CA GLN A 316 13.95 8.65 -1.22
C GLN A 316 13.12 9.57 -0.33
N ARG A 317 11.80 9.55 -0.48
CA ARG A 317 10.85 10.35 0.29
C ARG A 317 10.02 9.46 1.20
N GLN A 318 9.74 9.94 2.40
CA GLN A 318 8.75 9.31 3.27
C GLN A 318 7.36 9.48 2.63
N LEU A 319 6.62 8.38 2.54
CA LEU A 319 5.26 8.41 2.00
C LEU A 319 4.28 9.01 3.00
N SER A 320 3.24 9.65 2.50
CA SER A 320 2.12 10.13 3.31
C SER A 320 0.79 9.90 2.60
N LEU A 321 -0.22 9.52 3.39
CA LEU A 321 -1.62 9.49 2.95
C LEU A 321 -2.39 10.73 3.38
N VAL A 322 -1.81 11.53 4.27
CA VAL A 322 -2.44 12.74 4.83
C VAL A 322 -1.80 13.97 4.21
N ASN A 323 -2.62 14.94 3.84
CA ASN A 323 -2.16 16.22 3.30
C ASN A 323 -1.33 17.01 4.32
N ASN A 324 -0.44 17.87 3.80
CA ASN A 324 0.38 18.80 4.58
C ASN A 324 1.35 18.13 5.57
N VAL A 325 1.71 16.88 5.37
CA VAL A 325 2.79 16.21 6.10
C VAL A 325 4.06 16.33 5.28
N VAL A 326 5.05 17.05 5.79
CA VAL A 326 6.39 17.10 5.20
C VAL A 326 7.16 15.90 5.74
N GLY A 327 7.38 14.91 4.87
CA GLY A 327 8.14 13.72 5.20
C GLY A 327 9.66 13.96 5.18
N GLN A 328 10.40 13.00 5.72
CA GLN A 328 11.87 12.99 5.62
C GLN A 328 12.30 12.66 4.19
N GLU A 329 13.38 13.30 3.76
CA GLU A 329 14.03 13.08 2.48
C GLU A 329 15.45 12.54 2.70
N ASN A 330 15.82 11.53 1.94
CA ASN A 330 17.16 10.97 1.98
C ASN A 330 17.69 10.70 0.57
N ARG A 331 18.81 11.31 0.19
CA ARG A 331 19.45 11.03 -1.10
C ARG A 331 20.15 9.69 -1.04
N ILE A 332 19.77 8.77 -1.94
CA ILE A 332 20.35 7.41 -2.02
C ILE A 332 21.31 7.24 -3.21
N PHE A 333 21.21 8.08 -4.23
CA PHE A 333 22.18 8.25 -5.32
C PHE A 333 22.06 9.63 -5.95
N ASP A 334 23.05 10.00 -6.77
CA ASP A 334 23.09 11.31 -7.40
C ASP A 334 22.08 11.49 -8.53
N GLN A 335 21.71 12.75 -8.80
CA GLN A 335 20.78 13.14 -9.87
C GLN A 335 21.21 12.57 -11.22
N ALA A 336 22.51 12.62 -11.56
CA ALA A 336 23.02 12.11 -12.82
C ALA A 336 22.72 10.61 -13.00
N ILE A 337 22.86 9.83 -11.92
CA ILE A 337 22.50 8.38 -11.94
C ILE A 337 21.00 8.20 -12.16
N ALA A 338 20.17 9.02 -11.53
CA ALA A 338 18.72 8.97 -11.74
C ALA A 338 18.36 9.26 -13.20
N ASP A 339 18.99 10.27 -13.80
CA ASP A 339 18.78 10.65 -15.20
C ASP A 339 19.19 9.51 -16.15
N ASP A 340 20.32 8.86 -15.89
CA ASP A 340 20.80 7.70 -16.64
C ASP A 340 19.83 6.52 -16.52
N LEU A 341 19.31 6.24 -15.31
CA LEU A 341 18.31 5.21 -15.09
C LEU A 341 17.00 5.51 -15.84
N MET A 342 16.56 6.75 -15.85
CA MET A 342 15.37 7.17 -16.59
C MET A 342 15.54 6.98 -18.11
N LEU A 343 16.73 7.23 -18.65
CA LEU A 343 17.06 6.95 -20.06
C LEU A 343 16.99 5.44 -20.35
N MET A 344 17.56 4.59 -19.49
CA MET A 344 17.46 3.14 -19.63
C MET A 344 16.01 2.65 -19.56
N LEU A 345 15.21 3.15 -18.60
CA LEU A 345 13.81 2.74 -18.40
C LEU A 345 12.92 3.15 -19.58
N ARG A 346 13.16 4.29 -20.23
CA ARG A 346 12.44 4.69 -21.45
C ARG A 346 12.59 3.68 -22.58
N ARG A 347 13.74 3.01 -22.71
CA ARG A 347 13.95 1.97 -23.73
C ARG A 347 13.06 0.75 -23.50
N VAL A 348 12.73 0.43 -22.24
CA VAL A 348 11.84 -0.70 -21.89
C VAL A 348 10.42 -0.51 -22.46
N THR A 349 9.92 0.73 -22.45
CA THR A 349 8.55 1.05 -22.92
C THR A 349 8.46 1.29 -24.44
N GLY A 350 9.59 1.45 -25.12
CA GLY A 350 9.66 1.55 -26.58
C GLY A 350 9.75 0.17 -27.25
N ASP A 351 10.95 -0.38 -27.26
CA ASP A 351 11.28 -1.64 -27.95
C ASP A 351 11.55 -2.81 -27.00
N GLY A 352 11.29 -2.63 -25.71
CA GLY A 352 11.61 -3.58 -24.65
C GLY A 352 10.41 -4.41 -24.17
N THR A 353 10.59 -5.05 -23.01
CA THR A 353 9.61 -5.96 -22.39
C THR A 353 8.36 -5.27 -21.84
N GLY A 354 8.31 -3.94 -21.83
CA GLY A 354 7.19 -3.13 -21.36
C GLY A 354 6.39 -2.43 -22.48
N SER A 355 6.63 -2.79 -23.73
CA SER A 355 5.92 -2.25 -24.92
C SER A 355 4.56 -2.88 -25.13
#